data_087b06b81453b1481bc939728c4f10e6
#
_entry.id   087b06b81453b1481bc939728c4f10e6
#
_cell.length_a   1.000
_cell.length_b   1.000
_cell.length_c   1.000
_cell.angle_alpha   90.00
_cell.angle_beta   90.00
_cell.angle_gamma   90.00
#
_symmetry.space_group_name_H-M   'P 1'
#
loop_
_entity.id
_entity.type
_entity.pdbx_description
1 polymer ?
#
loop_
_entity_poly.entity_id
_entity_poly.type
_entity_poly.pdbx_seq_one_letter_code
_entity_poly.pdbx_strand_id
1 'polypeptide(L)'
;MKDKKGLNVLVYHKIGYPPKNTKLKSLWVTPEKFEKQIVYLKENGYKMIGFSDLKDYYENSKSVDDVVLITFDDGYENNYTYAYPILKKNGAKGNIFIVYNTIGNVNIWHNPQKEPWIKMLTKEMILEMHKSGVVEFGAHTMNHPRLETIPLEEAKWEIEESKRQLENLLNTQIIAFAYPYGNGAYNQTIRKMVLDAGYTFDFSFKQGKTQWPWNRETPIDRLFIKYSDTNFDLKLHLKKGVSKIF
;
A
#
# COMPACT_ATOMS: atom_id res chain seq x y z
N MET A 1 0.45 -25.92 -11.62
CA MET A 1 1.52 -25.02 -11.10
C MET A 1 1.63 -25.21 -9.58
N LYS A 2 2.86 -25.34 -9.04
CA LYS A 2 3.10 -25.39 -7.58
C LYS A 2 2.72 -24.04 -6.94
N ASP A 3 2.33 -24.07 -5.66
CA ASP A 3 2.07 -22.83 -4.91
C ASP A 3 3.38 -22.06 -4.70
N LYS A 4 3.37 -20.75 -4.95
CA LYS A 4 4.54 -19.90 -4.76
C LYS A 4 4.59 -19.45 -3.31
N LYS A 5 5.60 -19.89 -2.57
CA LYS A 5 5.86 -19.42 -1.20
C LYS A 5 6.36 -17.97 -1.21
N GLY A 6 6.15 -17.26 -0.12
CA GLY A 6 6.61 -15.89 0.10
C GLY A 6 5.53 -14.98 0.69
N LEU A 7 5.95 -13.77 1.03
CA LEU A 7 5.09 -12.75 1.64
C LEU A 7 3.94 -12.34 0.69
N ASN A 8 2.73 -12.31 1.21
CA ASN A 8 1.56 -11.80 0.51
C ASN A 8 1.34 -10.33 0.88
N VAL A 9 1.50 -9.44 -0.08
CA VAL A 9 1.19 -8.02 0.07
C VAL A 9 0.15 -7.62 -0.97
N LEU A 10 -1.08 -7.40 -0.55
CA LEU A 10 -2.16 -6.95 -1.44
C LEU A 10 -2.12 -5.44 -1.55
N VAL A 11 -2.14 -4.90 -2.77
CA VAL A 11 -2.22 -3.46 -2.99
C VAL A 11 -3.55 -3.06 -3.58
N TYR A 12 -4.22 -2.18 -2.87
CA TYR A 12 -5.43 -1.45 -3.25
C TYR A 12 -5.11 0.03 -3.43
N HIS A 13 -6.04 0.79 -3.98
CA HIS A 13 -5.99 2.26 -3.99
C HIS A 13 -7.29 2.82 -3.44
N LYS A 14 -8.38 2.71 -4.18
CA LYS A 14 -9.67 3.33 -3.86
C LYS A 14 -10.71 2.27 -3.48
N ILE A 15 -11.24 2.35 -2.27
CA ILE A 15 -12.39 1.53 -1.87
C ILE A 15 -13.66 2.37 -2.00
N GLY A 16 -14.50 2.06 -2.97
CA GLY A 16 -15.69 2.84 -3.26
C GLY A 16 -16.25 2.58 -4.65
N TYR A 17 -17.12 3.47 -5.10
CA TYR A 17 -17.78 3.37 -6.40
C TYR A 17 -17.11 4.32 -7.40
N PRO A 18 -16.58 3.80 -8.53
CA PRO A 18 -15.85 4.62 -9.48
C PRO A 18 -16.78 5.65 -10.13
N PRO A 19 -16.37 6.93 -10.24
CA PRO A 19 -17.10 7.92 -11.03
C PRO A 19 -17.29 7.46 -12.48
N LYS A 20 -18.41 7.85 -13.11
CA LYS A 20 -18.74 7.44 -14.50
C LYS A 20 -17.64 7.80 -15.51
N ASN A 21 -16.95 8.92 -15.28
CA ASN A 21 -15.94 9.49 -16.17
C ASN A 21 -14.50 9.04 -15.84
N THR A 22 -14.29 8.17 -14.84
CA THR A 22 -12.94 7.66 -14.54
C THR A 22 -12.45 6.69 -15.62
N LYS A 23 -11.22 6.89 -16.07
CA LYS A 23 -10.47 5.97 -16.94
C LYS A 23 -9.68 4.93 -16.13
N LEU A 24 -9.41 5.22 -14.86
CA LEU A 24 -8.63 4.38 -13.94
C LEU A 24 -9.53 3.48 -13.09
N LYS A 25 -10.56 2.89 -13.71
CA LYS A 25 -11.51 2.00 -13.03
C LYS A 25 -10.83 0.80 -12.36
N SER A 26 -9.71 0.34 -12.90
CA SER A 26 -8.94 -0.77 -12.32
C SER A 26 -8.40 -0.49 -10.91
N LEU A 27 -8.24 0.79 -10.53
CA LEU A 27 -7.77 1.20 -9.21
C LEU A 27 -8.87 1.24 -8.14
N TRP A 28 -10.11 0.88 -8.51
CA TRP A 28 -11.24 0.87 -7.60
C TRP A 28 -11.61 -0.56 -7.20
N VAL A 29 -12.06 -0.73 -5.95
CA VAL A 29 -12.72 -1.95 -5.48
C VAL A 29 -13.94 -1.50 -4.68
N THR A 30 -15.13 -2.08 -4.96
CA THR A 30 -16.32 -1.66 -4.21
C THR A 30 -16.26 -2.14 -2.77
N PRO A 31 -16.91 -1.42 -1.81
CA PRO A 31 -16.89 -1.80 -0.39
C PRO A 31 -17.34 -3.24 -0.16
N GLU A 32 -18.36 -3.71 -0.88
CA GLU A 32 -18.89 -5.07 -0.75
C GLU A 32 -17.88 -6.13 -1.23
N LYS A 33 -17.14 -5.83 -2.31
CA LYS A 33 -16.05 -6.71 -2.78
C LYS A 33 -14.91 -6.75 -1.79
N PHE A 34 -14.50 -5.58 -1.30
CA PHE A 34 -13.44 -5.47 -0.30
C PHE A 34 -13.81 -6.24 0.97
N GLU A 35 -15.03 -6.06 1.51
CA GLU A 35 -15.49 -6.80 2.68
C GLU A 35 -15.49 -8.32 2.44
N LYS A 36 -15.98 -8.78 1.29
CA LYS A 36 -15.93 -10.20 0.92
C LYS A 36 -14.49 -10.75 0.86
N GLN A 37 -13.53 -9.95 0.40
CA GLN A 37 -12.12 -10.32 0.36
C GLN A 37 -11.52 -10.40 1.76
N ILE A 38 -11.83 -9.45 2.65
CA ILE A 38 -11.38 -9.46 4.05
C ILE A 38 -11.95 -10.67 4.81
N VAL A 39 -13.25 -10.92 4.65
CA VAL A 39 -13.91 -12.09 5.25
C VAL A 39 -13.28 -13.40 4.71
N TYR A 40 -13.05 -13.49 3.41
CA TYR A 40 -12.38 -14.65 2.79
C TYR A 40 -10.99 -14.89 3.40
N LEU A 41 -10.18 -13.85 3.58
CA LEU A 41 -8.85 -13.96 4.21
C LEU A 41 -8.97 -14.52 5.63
N LYS A 42 -9.88 -13.96 6.43
CA LYS A 42 -10.12 -14.37 7.81
C LYS A 42 -10.58 -15.84 7.90
N GLU A 43 -11.56 -16.25 7.10
CA GLU A 43 -12.12 -17.60 7.07
C GLU A 43 -11.09 -18.65 6.59
N ASN A 44 -10.10 -18.24 5.80
CA ASN A 44 -9.00 -19.10 5.36
C ASN A 44 -7.74 -19.02 6.26
N GLY A 45 -7.86 -18.45 7.46
CA GLY A 45 -6.81 -18.45 8.48
C GLY A 45 -5.69 -17.43 8.26
N TYR A 46 -5.84 -16.48 7.33
CA TYR A 46 -4.83 -15.45 7.13
C TYR A 46 -4.89 -14.40 8.22
N LYS A 47 -3.71 -14.04 8.74
CA LYS A 47 -3.49 -12.92 9.67
C LYS A 47 -3.22 -11.66 8.86
N MET A 48 -4.09 -10.67 8.96
CA MET A 48 -3.93 -9.37 8.32
C MET A 48 -3.18 -8.44 9.27
N ILE A 49 -1.94 -8.11 8.93
CA ILE A 49 -0.96 -7.47 9.82
C ILE A 49 -0.59 -6.05 9.39
N GLY A 50 -0.05 -5.27 10.34
CA GLY A 50 0.56 -3.95 10.13
C GLY A 50 2.05 -4.02 9.81
N PHE A 51 2.65 -2.86 9.46
CA PHE A 51 4.09 -2.76 9.22
C PHE A 51 4.91 -3.06 10.46
N SER A 52 4.43 -2.68 11.65
CA SER A 52 5.08 -2.99 12.92
C SER A 52 5.14 -4.50 13.19
N ASP A 53 4.05 -5.21 12.90
CA ASP A 53 4.03 -6.66 12.99
C ASP A 53 5.00 -7.28 11.96
N LEU A 54 5.02 -6.76 10.70
CA LEU A 54 5.96 -7.24 9.68
C LEU A 54 7.42 -7.10 10.12
N LYS A 55 7.74 -6.00 10.83
CA LYS A 55 9.06 -5.78 11.40
C LYS A 55 9.41 -6.88 12.41
N ASP A 56 8.50 -7.23 13.30
CA ASP A 56 8.68 -8.33 14.25
C ASP A 56 8.86 -9.69 13.55
N TYR A 57 8.06 -9.95 12.48
CA TYR A 57 8.26 -11.17 11.67
C TYR A 57 9.63 -11.21 10.99
N TYR A 58 10.12 -10.07 10.51
CA TYR A 58 11.40 -9.95 9.84
C TYR A 58 12.56 -10.13 10.81
N GLU A 59 12.57 -9.41 11.93
CA GLU A 59 13.65 -9.42 12.93
C GLU A 59 13.75 -10.78 13.63
N ASN A 60 12.64 -11.46 13.83
CA ASN A 60 12.59 -12.77 14.50
C ASN A 60 12.48 -13.96 13.54
N SER A 61 12.70 -13.75 12.23
CA SER A 61 12.66 -14.81 11.20
C SER A 61 11.41 -15.70 11.24
N LYS A 62 10.26 -15.12 11.61
CA LYS A 62 8.99 -15.85 11.69
C LYS A 62 8.45 -16.22 10.31
N SER A 63 7.74 -17.35 10.17
CA SER A 63 7.07 -17.71 8.93
C SER A 63 5.94 -16.73 8.57
N VAL A 64 5.78 -16.44 7.28
CA VAL A 64 4.72 -15.57 6.72
C VAL A 64 3.69 -16.36 5.87
N ASP A 65 3.65 -17.68 6.01
CA ASP A 65 2.79 -18.53 5.16
C ASP A 65 1.30 -18.21 5.32
N ASP A 66 0.88 -17.80 6.52
CA ASP A 66 -0.47 -17.41 6.91
C ASP A 66 -0.65 -15.88 7.07
N VAL A 67 0.29 -15.08 6.55
CA VAL A 67 0.31 -13.63 6.75
C VAL A 67 -0.06 -12.91 5.45
N VAL A 68 -0.83 -11.84 5.59
CA VAL A 68 -1.17 -10.91 4.50
C VAL A 68 -1.05 -9.47 4.98
N LEU A 69 -0.34 -8.64 4.23
CA LEU A 69 -0.43 -7.18 4.38
C LEU A 69 -1.51 -6.65 3.43
N ILE A 70 -2.47 -5.92 3.98
CA ILE A 70 -3.42 -5.13 3.21
C ILE A 70 -2.82 -3.73 3.07
N THR A 71 -2.44 -3.32 1.86
CA THR A 71 -1.86 -1.99 1.61
C THR A 71 -2.77 -1.17 0.71
N PHE A 72 -2.81 0.14 0.95
CA PHE A 72 -3.51 1.12 0.12
C PHE A 72 -2.51 2.20 -0.27
N ASP A 73 -2.43 2.53 -1.55
CA ASP A 73 -1.59 3.61 -2.03
C ASP A 73 -2.36 4.93 -2.08
N ASP A 74 -1.61 6.03 -2.12
CA ASP A 74 -2.03 7.42 -2.33
C ASP A 74 -2.65 8.11 -1.10
N GLY A 75 -3.44 7.43 -0.27
CA GLY A 75 -4.10 8.05 0.88
C GLY A 75 -5.46 8.69 0.56
N TYR A 76 -6.31 8.04 -0.23
CA TYR A 76 -7.65 8.51 -0.57
C TYR A 76 -8.61 8.52 0.63
N GLU A 77 -9.47 9.55 0.74
CA GLU A 77 -10.51 9.69 1.77
C GLU A 77 -11.44 8.46 1.87
N ASN A 78 -11.69 7.81 0.74
CA ASN A 78 -12.55 6.63 0.70
C ASN A 78 -11.97 5.40 1.44
N ASN A 79 -10.68 5.40 1.75
CA ASN A 79 -10.08 4.38 2.62
C ASN A 79 -10.52 4.59 4.08
N TYR A 80 -10.72 5.83 4.53
CA TYR A 80 -11.34 6.12 5.82
C TYR A 80 -12.83 5.80 5.80
N THR A 81 -13.55 6.23 4.77
CA THR A 81 -15.01 6.10 4.70
C THR A 81 -15.47 4.64 4.59
N TYR A 82 -14.75 3.81 3.84
CA TYR A 82 -15.18 2.44 3.54
C TYR A 82 -14.21 1.37 4.04
N ALA A 83 -12.90 1.48 3.78
CA ALA A 83 -11.97 0.42 4.14
C ALA A 83 -11.77 0.29 5.65
N TYR A 84 -11.56 1.41 6.34
CA TYR A 84 -11.31 1.43 7.78
C TYR A 84 -12.43 0.79 8.61
N PRO A 85 -13.73 1.12 8.42
CA PRO A 85 -14.81 0.45 9.15
C PRO A 85 -14.87 -1.07 8.88
N ILE A 86 -14.62 -1.49 7.64
CA ILE A 86 -14.60 -2.92 7.27
C ILE A 86 -13.45 -3.64 7.96
N LEU A 87 -12.25 -3.07 7.96
CA LEU A 87 -11.09 -3.62 8.65
C LEU A 87 -11.37 -3.74 10.16
N LYS A 88 -11.83 -2.66 10.79
CA LYS A 88 -12.17 -2.62 12.22
C LYS A 88 -13.20 -3.66 12.62
N LYS A 89 -14.30 -3.78 11.86
CA LYS A 89 -15.38 -4.78 12.08
C LYS A 89 -14.83 -6.22 12.03
N ASN A 90 -13.85 -6.49 11.18
CA ASN A 90 -13.31 -7.83 10.98
C ASN A 90 -12.07 -8.15 11.84
N GLY A 91 -11.60 -7.20 12.67
CA GLY A 91 -10.38 -7.36 13.46
C GLY A 91 -9.11 -7.47 12.59
N ALA A 92 -9.12 -6.83 11.42
CA ALA A 92 -8.03 -6.82 10.46
C ALA A 92 -7.23 -5.53 10.56
N LYS A 93 -5.92 -5.58 10.30
CA LYS A 93 -5.10 -4.38 10.11
C LYS A 93 -4.99 -4.01 8.64
N GLY A 94 -4.83 -2.71 8.36
CA GLY A 94 -4.50 -2.15 7.06
C GLY A 94 -3.31 -1.22 7.13
N ASN A 95 -2.73 -0.91 5.98
CA ASN A 95 -1.54 -0.08 5.87
C ASN A 95 -1.74 0.92 4.74
N ILE A 96 -1.58 2.22 4.98
CA ILE A 96 -1.82 3.26 3.97
C ILE A 96 -0.52 4.02 3.69
N PHE A 97 -0.14 4.11 2.42
CA PHE A 97 0.96 4.94 1.96
C PHE A 97 0.45 6.32 1.58
N ILE A 98 0.97 7.36 2.23
CA ILE A 98 0.48 8.73 2.15
C ILE A 98 1.35 9.58 1.23
N VAL A 99 0.71 10.28 0.28
CA VAL A 99 1.29 11.43 -0.43
C VAL A 99 1.08 12.67 0.42
N TYR A 100 2.13 13.16 1.07
CA TYR A 100 1.99 14.09 2.19
C TYR A 100 1.32 15.42 1.84
N ASN A 101 1.75 16.06 0.75
CA ASN A 101 1.23 17.38 0.36
C ASN A 101 -0.22 17.38 -0.14
N THR A 102 -0.83 16.21 -0.29
CA THR A 102 -2.23 16.10 -0.67
C THR A 102 -3.18 15.90 0.50
N ILE A 103 -2.67 15.81 1.71
CA ILE A 103 -3.50 15.66 2.92
C ILE A 103 -4.50 16.83 3.01
N GLY A 104 -5.79 16.49 3.12
CA GLY A 104 -6.89 17.47 3.17
C GLY A 104 -7.24 18.12 1.83
N ASN A 105 -6.69 17.64 0.73
CA ASN A 105 -6.89 18.17 -0.61
C ASN A 105 -7.44 17.08 -1.56
N VAL A 106 -7.05 17.10 -2.82
CA VAL A 106 -7.36 16.12 -3.86
C VAL A 106 -6.08 15.56 -4.47
N ASN A 107 -6.19 14.50 -5.26
CA ASN A 107 -5.07 13.88 -5.99
C ASN A 107 -4.61 14.76 -7.16
N ILE A 108 -3.91 15.84 -6.86
CA ILE A 108 -3.52 16.93 -7.78
C ILE A 108 -2.58 16.50 -8.91
N TRP A 109 -1.96 15.33 -8.82
CA TRP A 109 -1.11 14.78 -9.90
C TRP A 109 -1.89 14.30 -11.13
N HIS A 110 -3.24 14.25 -11.06
CA HIS A 110 -4.10 14.00 -12.20
C HIS A 110 -4.63 15.30 -12.80
N ASN A 111 -4.65 15.36 -14.13
CA ASN A 111 -5.37 16.42 -14.84
C ASN A 111 -6.89 16.15 -14.72
N PRO A 112 -7.69 17.02 -14.10
CA PRO A 112 -9.11 16.79 -13.84
C PRO A 112 -9.98 16.67 -15.10
N GLN A 113 -9.50 17.15 -16.26
CA GLN A 113 -10.15 16.97 -17.55
C GLN A 113 -9.99 15.53 -18.10
N LYS A 114 -8.98 14.79 -17.61
CA LYS A 114 -8.67 13.43 -18.07
C LYS A 114 -9.07 12.36 -17.06
N GLU A 115 -8.90 12.65 -15.77
CA GLU A 115 -9.23 11.78 -14.66
C GLU A 115 -9.78 12.63 -13.50
N PRO A 116 -10.94 12.33 -12.93
CA PRO A 116 -11.54 13.16 -11.88
C PRO A 116 -10.64 13.23 -10.64
N TRP A 117 -10.61 14.40 -10.03
CA TRP A 117 -10.01 14.58 -8.71
C TRP A 117 -10.84 13.88 -7.65
N ILE A 118 -10.16 13.17 -6.77
CA ILE A 118 -10.73 12.43 -5.64
C ILE A 118 -10.14 13.01 -4.35
N LYS A 119 -10.97 13.18 -3.34
CA LYS A 119 -10.55 13.68 -2.03
C LYS A 119 -9.54 12.75 -1.37
N MET A 120 -8.58 13.37 -0.70
CA MET A 120 -7.56 12.69 0.08
C MET A 120 -7.88 12.75 1.57
N LEU A 121 -7.28 11.87 2.36
CA LEU A 121 -7.41 11.83 3.81
C LEU A 121 -7.06 13.18 4.43
N THR A 122 -7.84 13.61 5.44
CA THR A 122 -7.46 14.76 6.28
C THR A 122 -6.51 14.33 7.40
N LYS A 123 -5.88 15.29 8.06
CA LYS A 123 -5.03 15.02 9.23
C LYS A 123 -5.82 14.33 10.36
N GLU A 124 -7.04 14.77 10.60
CA GLU A 124 -7.92 14.23 11.62
C GLU A 124 -8.25 12.75 11.36
N MET A 125 -8.58 12.40 10.10
CA MET A 125 -8.84 11.01 9.69
C MET A 125 -7.61 10.12 9.88
N ILE A 126 -6.43 10.62 9.50
CA ILE A 126 -5.15 9.91 9.66
C ILE A 126 -4.89 9.65 11.15
N LEU A 127 -5.01 10.68 12.00
CA LEU A 127 -4.78 10.58 13.44
C LEU A 127 -5.77 9.64 14.12
N GLU A 128 -7.06 9.66 13.73
CA GLU A 128 -8.07 8.75 14.26
C GLU A 128 -7.73 7.29 13.91
N MET A 129 -7.43 7.01 12.64
CA MET A 129 -7.07 5.66 12.19
C MET A 129 -5.79 5.16 12.87
N HIS A 130 -4.77 6.01 13.00
CA HIS A 130 -3.54 5.69 13.70
C HIS A 130 -3.78 5.35 15.17
N LYS A 131 -4.50 6.22 15.90
CA LYS A 131 -4.84 6.00 17.31
C LYS A 131 -5.65 4.73 17.55
N SER A 132 -6.43 4.30 16.58
CA SER A 132 -7.23 3.07 16.69
C SER A 132 -6.40 1.79 16.69
N GLY A 133 -5.14 1.83 16.19
CA GLY A 133 -4.30 0.66 16.00
C GLY A 133 -4.72 -0.26 14.84
N VAL A 134 -5.79 0.12 14.10
CA VAL A 134 -6.29 -0.66 12.95
C VAL A 134 -5.51 -0.35 11.68
N VAL A 135 -5.01 0.88 11.53
CA VAL A 135 -4.28 1.31 10.34
C VAL A 135 -2.91 1.85 10.73
N GLU A 136 -1.89 1.35 10.05
CA GLU A 136 -0.54 1.89 10.09
C GLU A 136 -0.22 2.65 8.81
N PHE A 137 0.71 3.61 8.88
CA PHE A 137 1.02 4.49 7.79
C PHE A 137 2.46 4.32 7.30
N GLY A 138 2.63 4.44 5.98
CA GLY A 138 3.90 4.52 5.29
C GLY A 138 3.94 5.75 4.39
N ALA A 139 5.11 6.07 3.83
CA ALA A 139 5.29 7.21 2.96
C ALA A 139 5.15 6.84 1.47
N HIS A 140 4.59 7.78 0.70
CA HIS A 140 4.44 7.71 -0.75
C HIS A 140 4.90 9.01 -1.43
N THR A 141 6.03 9.57 -0.95
CA THR A 141 6.60 10.87 -1.31
C THR A 141 5.79 12.09 -0.84
N MET A 142 6.29 13.28 -1.13
CA MET A 142 5.59 14.54 -0.85
C MET A 142 4.51 14.83 -1.89
N ASN A 143 4.84 14.66 -3.20
CA ASN A 143 4.03 15.16 -4.34
C ASN A 143 3.67 14.10 -5.37
N HIS A 144 3.98 12.81 -5.15
CA HIS A 144 3.72 11.70 -6.05
C HIS A 144 4.43 11.78 -7.42
N PRO A 145 5.72 12.19 -7.51
CA PRO A 145 6.44 12.23 -8.77
C PRO A 145 6.87 10.82 -9.22
N ARG A 146 7.25 10.73 -10.50
CA ARG A 146 8.05 9.60 -10.99
C ARG A 146 9.52 9.87 -10.61
N LEU A 147 10.03 9.20 -9.60
CA LEU A 147 11.33 9.50 -8.98
C LEU A 147 12.52 9.43 -9.95
N GLU A 148 12.43 8.61 -11.01
CA GLU A 148 13.48 8.55 -12.05
C GLU A 148 13.40 9.68 -13.08
N THR A 149 12.35 10.50 -13.07
CA THR A 149 12.14 11.57 -14.06
C THR A 149 12.39 12.96 -13.51
N ILE A 150 12.78 13.08 -12.25
CA ILE A 150 13.12 14.33 -11.57
C ILE A 150 14.60 14.33 -11.18
N PRO A 151 15.20 15.50 -10.88
CA PRO A 151 16.57 15.58 -10.39
C PRO A 151 16.79 14.74 -9.12
N LEU A 152 17.98 14.15 -8.96
CA LEU A 152 18.27 13.27 -7.82
C LEU A 152 18.12 13.98 -6.46
N GLU A 153 18.47 15.24 -6.36
CA GLU A 153 18.30 16.04 -5.13
C GLU A 153 16.82 16.23 -4.79
N GLU A 154 15.97 16.42 -5.81
CA GLU A 154 14.52 16.49 -5.63
C GLU A 154 13.95 15.14 -5.22
N ALA A 155 14.40 14.04 -5.87
CA ALA A 155 13.99 12.69 -5.50
C ALA A 155 14.37 12.37 -4.04
N LYS A 156 15.56 12.76 -3.62
CA LYS A 156 16.02 12.62 -2.23
C LYS A 156 15.12 13.40 -1.28
N TRP A 157 14.83 14.67 -1.58
CA TRP A 157 13.93 15.49 -0.77
C TRP A 157 12.52 14.89 -0.68
N GLU A 158 11.95 14.41 -1.79
CA GLU A 158 10.64 13.75 -1.83
C GLU A 158 10.56 12.53 -0.88
N ILE A 159 11.65 11.77 -0.80
CA ILE A 159 11.78 10.57 0.03
C ILE A 159 11.97 10.94 1.51
N GLU A 160 12.97 11.77 1.82
CA GLU A 160 13.34 12.09 3.20
C GLU A 160 12.29 12.98 3.88
N GLU A 161 11.78 13.99 3.16
CA GLU A 161 10.82 14.93 3.72
C GLU A 161 9.46 14.26 4.00
N SER A 162 9.01 13.35 3.12
CA SER A 162 7.76 12.62 3.37
C SER A 162 7.83 11.76 4.65
N LYS A 163 9.00 11.16 4.92
CA LYS A 163 9.24 10.45 6.19
C LYS A 163 9.14 11.39 7.37
N ARG A 164 9.94 12.46 7.35
CA ARG A 164 10.04 13.44 8.44
C ARG A 164 8.69 14.07 8.78
N GLN A 165 7.91 14.44 7.77
CA GLN A 165 6.60 15.05 7.96
C GLN A 165 5.57 14.09 8.55
N LEU A 166 5.55 12.83 8.10
CA LEU A 166 4.67 11.80 8.65
C LEU A 166 5.07 11.42 10.08
N GLU A 167 6.35 11.31 10.38
CA GLU A 167 6.83 11.06 11.74
C GLU A 167 6.43 12.17 12.70
N ASN A 168 6.54 13.43 12.27
CA ASN A 168 6.08 14.57 13.06
C ASN A 168 4.56 14.56 13.27
N LEU A 169 3.77 14.21 12.23
CA LEU A 169 2.31 14.16 12.33
C LEU A 169 1.84 13.05 13.27
N LEU A 170 2.47 11.88 13.21
CA LEU A 170 2.02 10.67 13.91
C LEU A 170 2.75 10.40 15.22
N ASN A 171 3.81 11.16 15.50
CA ASN A 171 4.72 10.95 16.64
C ASN A 171 5.17 9.47 16.75
N THR A 172 5.50 8.85 15.60
CA THR A 172 5.96 7.47 15.50
C THR A 172 6.92 7.31 14.33
N GLN A 173 7.81 6.31 14.39
CA GLN A 173 8.73 6.02 13.31
C GLN A 173 7.99 5.49 12.08
N ILE A 174 8.26 6.06 10.91
CA ILE A 174 7.77 5.60 9.62
C ILE A 174 8.79 4.65 8.99
N ILE A 175 8.44 3.36 8.91
CA ILE A 175 9.35 2.29 8.51
C ILE A 175 9.10 1.74 7.11
N ALA A 176 8.03 2.19 6.44
CA ALA A 176 7.59 1.67 5.15
C ALA A 176 7.47 2.77 4.09
N PHE A 177 7.96 2.49 2.88
CA PHE A 177 7.90 3.37 1.72
C PHE A 177 7.35 2.62 0.51
N ALA A 178 6.45 3.23 -0.26
CA ALA A 178 6.03 2.74 -1.57
C ALA A 178 6.41 3.74 -2.66
N TYR A 179 6.92 3.23 -3.78
CA TYR A 179 7.35 4.08 -4.90
C TYR A 179 6.14 4.47 -5.76
N PRO A 180 5.86 5.78 -5.99
CA PRO A 180 4.82 6.21 -6.91
C PRO A 180 4.95 5.56 -8.29
N TYR A 181 3.87 4.95 -8.78
CA TYR A 181 3.85 4.15 -10.02
C TYR A 181 4.81 2.96 -10.04
N GLY A 182 5.45 2.61 -8.92
CA GLY A 182 6.57 1.67 -8.86
C GLY A 182 7.87 2.21 -9.47
N ASN A 183 7.90 3.50 -9.86
CA ASN A 183 9.03 4.12 -10.54
C ASN A 183 10.20 4.39 -9.58
N GLY A 184 11.39 3.91 -9.92
CA GLY A 184 12.58 3.98 -9.08
C GLY A 184 12.80 2.79 -8.15
N ALA A 185 11.80 1.89 -8.00
CA ALA A 185 11.89 0.75 -7.08
C ALA A 185 13.07 -0.20 -7.39
N TYR A 186 13.43 -0.34 -8.67
CA TYR A 186 14.56 -1.17 -9.12
C TYR A 186 15.77 -0.35 -9.58
N ASN A 187 15.72 0.98 -9.46
CA ASN A 187 16.85 1.87 -9.67
C ASN A 187 17.73 1.88 -8.41
N GLN A 188 18.96 1.41 -8.52
CA GLN A 188 19.86 1.26 -7.36
C GLN A 188 20.11 2.58 -6.64
N THR A 189 20.24 3.72 -7.37
CA THR A 189 20.47 5.04 -6.78
C THR A 189 19.25 5.51 -5.99
N ILE A 190 18.06 5.46 -6.58
CA ILE A 190 16.82 5.86 -5.91
C ILE A 190 16.53 4.96 -4.72
N ARG A 191 16.67 3.64 -4.90
CA ARG A 191 16.43 2.69 -3.82
C ARG A 191 17.41 2.88 -2.66
N LYS A 192 18.69 3.18 -2.97
CA LYS A 192 19.67 3.51 -1.92
C LYS A 192 19.23 4.72 -1.11
N MET A 193 18.69 5.78 -1.73
CA MET A 193 18.16 6.95 -1.01
C MET A 193 17.04 6.56 -0.05
N VAL A 194 16.12 5.66 -0.45
CA VAL A 194 15.05 5.16 0.43
C VAL A 194 15.63 4.42 1.64
N LEU A 195 16.61 3.56 1.43
CA LEU A 195 17.24 2.80 2.52
C LEU A 195 18.08 3.71 3.44
N ASP A 196 18.81 4.66 2.87
CA ASP A 196 19.61 5.66 3.62
C ASP A 196 18.72 6.60 4.44
N ALA A 197 17.50 6.93 3.97
CA ALA A 197 16.50 7.67 4.75
C ALA A 197 15.97 6.89 5.96
N GLY A 198 16.36 5.62 6.12
CA GLY A 198 16.01 4.80 7.28
C GLY A 198 14.65 4.09 7.17
N TYR A 199 14.10 3.93 5.96
CA TYR A 199 12.98 3.02 5.76
C TYR A 199 13.45 1.56 5.88
N THR A 200 12.73 0.78 6.68
CA THR A 200 13.03 -0.65 6.86
C THR A 200 12.52 -1.45 5.65
N PHE A 201 11.33 -1.11 5.16
CA PHE A 201 10.65 -1.80 4.07
C PHE A 201 10.36 -0.86 2.90
N ASP A 202 10.67 -1.32 1.70
CA ASP A 202 10.36 -0.62 0.46
C ASP A 202 9.52 -1.50 -0.48
N PHE A 203 8.44 -0.96 -1.03
CA PHE A 203 7.42 -1.69 -1.77
C PHE A 203 7.34 -1.24 -3.22
N SER A 204 7.56 -2.18 -4.15
CA SER A 204 7.40 -1.95 -5.59
C SER A 204 5.91 -2.02 -6.00
N PHE A 205 5.64 -1.73 -7.28
CA PHE A 205 4.34 -1.98 -7.92
C PHE A 205 4.40 -3.18 -8.90
N LYS A 206 5.44 -3.98 -8.82
CA LYS A 206 5.59 -5.18 -9.63
C LYS A 206 4.73 -6.31 -9.07
N GLN A 207 3.98 -6.95 -9.96
CA GLN A 207 3.12 -8.09 -9.62
C GLN A 207 3.95 -9.29 -9.18
N GLY A 208 3.76 -9.74 -7.94
CA GLY A 208 4.48 -10.90 -7.44
C GLY A 208 4.41 -11.10 -5.93
N LYS A 209 5.01 -12.18 -5.49
CA LYS A 209 5.28 -12.47 -4.07
C LYS A 209 6.78 -12.39 -3.84
N THR A 210 7.17 -11.74 -2.77
CA THR A 210 8.57 -11.66 -2.36
C THR A 210 8.95 -12.89 -1.55
N GLN A 211 10.10 -13.48 -1.86
CA GLN A 211 10.65 -14.59 -1.09
C GLN A 211 10.84 -14.16 0.37
N TRP A 212 10.57 -15.07 1.29
CA TRP A 212 10.76 -14.85 2.71
C TRP A 212 11.65 -15.96 3.33
N PRO A 213 12.62 -15.65 4.19
CA PRO A 213 12.98 -14.31 4.66
C PRO A 213 13.44 -13.37 3.53
N TRP A 214 13.10 -12.09 3.65
CA TRP A 214 13.46 -11.07 2.68
C TRP A 214 14.93 -10.66 2.87
N ASN A 215 15.73 -10.77 1.79
CA ASN A 215 17.17 -10.50 1.83
C ASN A 215 17.54 -9.02 1.59
N ARG A 216 16.56 -8.16 1.37
CA ARG A 216 16.72 -6.72 1.08
C ARG A 216 17.48 -6.38 -0.22
N GLU A 217 17.77 -7.34 -1.09
CA GLU A 217 18.43 -7.06 -2.37
C GLU A 217 17.49 -6.37 -3.37
N THR A 218 16.20 -6.69 -3.29
CA THR A 218 15.15 -6.08 -4.12
C THR A 218 14.02 -5.54 -3.25
N PRO A 219 13.21 -4.59 -3.75
CA PRO A 219 12.01 -4.16 -3.04
C PRO A 219 10.99 -5.29 -2.89
N ILE A 220 10.05 -5.12 -1.98
CA ILE A 220 8.96 -6.07 -1.77
C ILE A 220 7.93 -5.91 -2.91
N ASP A 221 7.71 -6.98 -3.68
CA ASP A 221 6.71 -7.05 -4.73
C ASP A 221 5.30 -7.21 -4.14
N ARG A 222 4.28 -6.72 -4.88
CA ARG A 222 2.90 -6.69 -4.39
C ARG A 222 1.92 -7.34 -5.37
N LEU A 223 0.77 -7.72 -4.86
CA LEU A 223 -0.34 -8.34 -5.58
C LEU A 223 -1.42 -7.30 -5.82
N PHE A 224 -1.51 -6.78 -7.04
CA PHE A 224 -2.44 -5.71 -7.37
C PHE A 224 -3.88 -6.23 -7.50
N ILE A 225 -4.78 -5.72 -6.67
CA ILE A 225 -6.21 -6.06 -6.67
C ILE A 225 -6.98 -5.06 -7.51
N LYS A 226 -7.69 -5.56 -8.52
CA LYS A 226 -8.39 -4.77 -9.54
C LYS A 226 -9.90 -4.76 -9.33
N TYR A 227 -10.57 -3.79 -9.94
CA TYR A 227 -12.03 -3.70 -9.98
C TYR A 227 -12.73 -5.00 -10.42
N SER A 228 -12.16 -5.68 -11.41
CA SER A 228 -12.71 -6.92 -11.96
C SER A 228 -12.48 -8.14 -11.09
N ASP A 229 -11.55 -8.08 -10.11
CA ASP A 229 -11.13 -9.26 -9.36
C ASP A 229 -12.24 -9.77 -8.45
N THR A 230 -12.35 -11.08 -8.43
CA THR A 230 -13.25 -11.89 -7.60
C THR A 230 -12.47 -12.54 -6.46
N ASN A 231 -13.16 -13.26 -5.57
CA ASN A 231 -12.48 -14.08 -4.56
C ASN A 231 -11.67 -15.23 -5.19
N PHE A 232 -12.01 -15.67 -6.40
CA PHE A 232 -11.21 -16.66 -7.12
C PHE A 232 -9.87 -16.05 -7.56
N ASP A 233 -9.89 -14.81 -8.09
CA ASP A 233 -8.66 -14.10 -8.46
C ASP A 233 -7.81 -13.83 -7.22
N LEU A 234 -8.41 -13.43 -6.09
CA LEU A 234 -7.70 -13.27 -4.82
C LEU A 234 -7.01 -14.58 -4.39
N LYS A 235 -7.69 -15.72 -4.49
CA LYS A 235 -7.09 -17.04 -4.22
C LYS A 235 -5.90 -17.32 -5.13
N LEU A 236 -5.97 -16.95 -6.41
CA LEU A 236 -4.85 -17.09 -7.35
C LEU A 236 -3.68 -16.19 -6.96
N HIS A 237 -3.94 -14.95 -6.59
CA HIS A 237 -2.91 -14.03 -6.08
C HIS A 237 -2.17 -14.65 -4.90
N LEU A 238 -2.90 -15.10 -3.88
CA LEU A 238 -2.32 -15.66 -2.67
C LEU A 238 -1.52 -16.94 -2.91
N LYS A 239 -2.00 -17.83 -3.81
CA LYS A 239 -1.34 -19.12 -4.07
C LYS A 239 -0.24 -19.03 -5.12
N LYS A 240 -0.45 -18.28 -6.19
CA LYS A 240 0.40 -18.30 -7.39
C LYS A 240 1.18 -17.01 -7.61
N GLY A 241 0.82 -15.91 -6.95
CA GLY A 241 1.40 -14.58 -7.17
C GLY A 241 0.93 -13.92 -8.48
N VAL A 242 -0.18 -14.37 -9.06
CA VAL A 242 -0.73 -13.88 -10.34
C VAL A 242 -2.23 -13.67 -10.25
N SER A 243 -2.80 -12.78 -11.08
CA SER A 243 -4.24 -12.48 -11.09
C SER A 243 -5.07 -13.36 -12.02
N LYS A 244 -4.45 -14.03 -13.01
CA LYS A 244 -5.13 -14.91 -13.97
C LYS A 244 -4.22 -16.07 -14.35
N ILE A 245 -4.83 -17.23 -14.58
CA ILE A 245 -4.19 -18.35 -15.27
C ILE A 245 -4.60 -18.19 -16.74
N PHE A 246 -3.60 -18.08 -17.63
CA PHE A 246 -3.83 -18.12 -19.07
C PHE A 246 -4.12 -19.56 -19.48
#